data_c277fddc9e875561e42332efea98ad0e
#
_entry.id   c277fddc9e875561e42332efea98ad0e
#
_cell.length_a   1.000
_cell.length_b   1.000
_cell.length_c   1.000
_cell.angle_alpha   90.00
_cell.angle_beta   90.00
_cell.angle_gamma   90.00
#
_symmetry.space_group_name_H-M   'P 1'
#
loop_
_entity.id
_entity.type
_entity.pdbx_description
1 polymer ?
#
loop_
_entity_poly.entity_id
_entity_poly.type
_entity_poly.pdbx_seq_one_letter_code
_entity_poly.pdbx_strand_id
1 'polypeptide(L)'
;MINLTDLNMNFGNKSLFENSTLTFDPGKRYGIVGANGTGKSTLLRLISGDEKPVSGTILVPAKINIRVLSQNHFQFENISVIEVVLLGKPRLCNAIREKDNILQSGKLEGETGIRLGQLEEIIAEEDGYVAEPFAAEILSGLGIDKQYHTGPMSALSGGYKLRVLLAQLLFQQPDVLLLDEPTNHLDIISIRWLENYLSSQFKGTLLVISHDRNFLNEVASNIVDIDYEELRLYSGNYEQFLESKILAETQKLKELETFNRKTAEMQAFIDRFRAKATKARQAQSRVKQLDKMEVPEGKRSSRISPSFCFEQSRHSGRTVLTVNNLCKSFAEKTVLKNISFEIQRGEKVAIIGPNGCLLYTSDAADE
;
A
#
# COMPACT_ATOMS: atom_id res chain seq x y z
N MET A 1 -3.12 18.34 -7.46
CA MET A 1 -1.68 18.11 -7.63
C MET A 1 -1.01 18.33 -6.29
N ILE A 2 -0.33 17.32 -5.77
CA ILE A 2 0.43 17.39 -4.51
C ILE A 2 1.91 17.48 -4.87
N ASN A 3 2.61 18.49 -4.34
CA ASN A 3 4.01 18.72 -4.64
C ASN A 3 4.87 18.55 -3.38
N LEU A 4 5.87 17.69 -3.47
CA LEU A 4 6.94 17.55 -2.51
C LEU A 4 8.18 18.29 -3.06
N THR A 5 8.79 19.16 -2.27
CA THR A 5 9.98 19.92 -2.70
C THR A 5 11.06 19.81 -1.64
N ASP A 6 12.22 19.33 -2.03
CA ASP A 6 13.43 19.16 -1.20
C ASP A 6 13.14 18.48 0.15
N LEU A 7 12.30 17.44 0.10
CA LEU A 7 11.81 16.75 1.27
C LEU A 7 12.92 15.92 1.92
N ASN A 8 13.12 16.18 3.22
CA ASN A 8 14.05 15.42 4.05
C ASN A 8 13.31 14.85 5.26
N MET A 9 13.54 13.55 5.52
CA MET A 9 12.98 12.87 6.68
C MET A 9 13.96 11.88 7.28
N ASN A 10 14.12 11.93 8.60
CA ASN A 10 14.96 11.01 9.36
C ASN A 10 14.23 10.55 10.63
N PHE A 11 14.60 9.39 11.13
CA PHE A 11 14.22 8.88 12.44
C PHE A 11 15.50 8.65 13.28
N GLY A 12 15.72 9.53 14.24
CA GLY A 12 16.98 9.56 15.00
C GLY A 12 18.16 9.72 14.05
N ASN A 13 19.08 8.76 14.05
CA ASN A 13 20.28 8.77 13.18
C ASN A 13 20.06 8.12 11.82
N LYS A 14 18.86 7.60 11.53
CA LYS A 14 18.57 6.94 10.25
C LYS A 14 17.86 7.89 9.31
N SER A 15 18.51 8.25 8.19
CA SER A 15 17.85 8.94 7.09
C SER A 15 16.90 7.99 6.37
N LEU A 16 15.69 8.44 6.08
CA LEU A 16 14.70 7.72 5.28
C LEU A 16 14.75 8.18 3.83
N PHE A 17 14.74 9.48 3.59
CA PHE A 17 14.93 10.11 2.29
C PHE A 17 15.43 11.54 2.44
N GLU A 18 16.25 11.96 1.45
CA GLU A 18 16.94 13.23 1.42
C GLU A 18 16.68 13.94 0.08
N ASN A 19 16.54 15.28 0.15
CA ASN A 19 16.40 16.16 -1.01
C ASN A 19 15.45 15.65 -2.09
N SER A 20 14.37 15.00 -1.65
CA SER A 20 13.44 14.34 -2.55
C SER A 20 12.38 15.31 -3.06
N THR A 21 12.30 15.47 -4.37
CA THR A 21 11.30 16.31 -5.05
C THR A 21 10.43 15.42 -5.92
N LEU A 22 9.10 15.44 -5.68
CA LEU A 22 8.14 14.60 -6.38
C LEU A 22 6.80 15.30 -6.52
N THR A 23 6.08 14.98 -7.59
CA THR A 23 4.75 15.52 -7.85
C THR A 23 3.76 14.39 -8.09
N PHE A 24 2.60 14.47 -7.42
CA PHE A 24 1.48 13.58 -7.63
C PHE A 24 0.37 14.29 -8.41
N ASP A 25 0.12 13.83 -9.63
CA ASP A 25 -0.89 14.37 -10.51
C ASP A 25 -2.30 13.88 -10.11
N PRO A 26 -3.35 14.69 -10.33
CA PRO A 26 -4.72 14.27 -10.09
C PRO A 26 -5.13 13.07 -10.94
N GLY A 27 -5.93 12.18 -10.35
CA GLY A 27 -6.50 11.03 -11.05
C GLY A 27 -5.51 9.92 -11.42
N LYS A 28 -4.24 10.01 -11.01
CA LYS A 28 -3.25 8.95 -11.19
C LYS A 28 -3.18 8.03 -9.99
N ARG A 29 -2.75 6.80 -10.23
CA ARG A 29 -2.62 5.76 -9.22
C ARG A 29 -1.13 5.43 -9.03
N TYR A 30 -0.64 5.68 -7.81
CA TYR A 30 0.76 5.52 -7.45
C TYR A 30 0.93 4.34 -6.49
N GLY A 31 1.71 3.33 -6.91
CA GLY A 31 2.20 2.28 -6.03
C GLY A 31 3.49 2.72 -5.35
N ILE A 32 3.55 2.68 -4.02
CA ILE A 32 4.74 3.02 -3.24
C ILE A 32 5.45 1.74 -2.85
N VAL A 33 6.70 1.59 -3.29
CA VAL A 33 7.51 0.40 -3.06
C VAL A 33 8.85 0.74 -2.40
N GLY A 34 9.43 -0.21 -1.69
CA GLY A 34 10.69 -0.05 -0.98
C GLY A 34 10.89 -1.15 0.05
N ALA A 35 12.09 -1.30 0.60
CA ALA A 35 12.38 -2.25 1.66
C ALA A 35 11.59 -1.91 2.95
N ASN A 36 11.51 -2.85 3.90
CA ASN A 36 10.89 -2.57 5.19
C ASN A 36 11.72 -1.53 5.96
N GLY A 37 11.03 -0.54 6.55
CA GLY A 37 11.67 0.54 7.29
C GLY A 37 12.36 1.60 6.43
N THR A 38 12.01 1.75 5.14
CA THR A 38 12.48 2.84 4.27
C THR A 38 11.62 4.10 4.34
N GLY A 39 10.53 4.08 5.12
CA GLY A 39 9.68 5.26 5.29
C GLY A 39 8.43 5.29 4.42
N LYS A 40 7.97 4.16 3.85
CA LYS A 40 6.73 4.10 3.06
C LYS A 40 5.52 4.69 3.80
N SER A 41 5.20 4.15 4.97
CA SER A 41 4.09 4.63 5.80
C SER A 41 4.31 6.06 6.32
N THR A 42 5.58 6.45 6.55
CA THR A 42 5.94 7.82 6.92
C THR A 42 5.62 8.80 5.79
N LEU A 43 5.90 8.42 4.53
CA LEU A 43 5.55 9.24 3.37
C LEU A 43 4.03 9.48 3.30
N LEU A 44 3.21 8.45 3.54
CA LEU A 44 1.75 8.64 3.61
C LEU A 44 1.34 9.59 4.73
N ARG A 45 1.94 9.46 5.94
CA ARG A 45 1.66 10.35 7.08
C ARG A 45 2.11 11.79 6.84
N LEU A 46 3.18 12.00 6.10
CA LEU A 46 3.62 13.34 5.70
C LEU A 46 2.62 13.98 4.71
N ILE A 47 2.10 13.21 3.76
CA ILE A 47 1.12 13.69 2.77
C ILE A 47 -0.25 13.94 3.42
N SER A 48 -0.66 13.12 4.41
CA SER A 48 -1.90 13.35 5.17
C SER A 48 -1.81 14.55 6.12
N GLY A 49 -0.59 14.98 6.46
CA GLY A 49 -0.36 16.06 7.44
C GLY A 49 -0.30 15.58 8.89
N ASP A 50 -0.36 14.25 9.14
CA ASP A 50 -0.23 13.66 10.48
C ASP A 50 1.21 13.77 11.02
N GLU A 51 2.18 13.93 10.12
CA GLU A 51 3.60 14.07 10.44
C GLU A 51 4.19 15.27 9.70
N LYS A 52 5.25 15.89 10.26
CA LYS A 52 5.93 17.03 9.64
C LYS A 52 7.30 16.59 9.14
N PRO A 53 7.73 17.06 7.95
CA PRO A 53 9.08 16.80 7.47
C PRO A 53 10.12 17.51 8.33
N VAL A 54 11.35 16.99 8.36
CA VAL A 54 12.49 17.66 9.02
C VAL A 54 12.87 18.93 8.27
N SER A 55 12.86 18.86 6.95
CA SER A 55 13.01 20.03 6.07
C SER A 55 12.35 19.78 4.71
N GLY A 56 12.18 20.81 3.93
CA GLY A 56 11.43 20.79 2.68
C GLY A 56 9.96 21.20 2.88
N THR A 57 9.18 21.13 1.82
CA THR A 57 7.78 21.55 1.82
C THR A 57 6.89 20.55 1.12
N ILE A 58 5.68 20.38 1.67
CA ILE A 58 4.61 19.60 1.06
C ILE A 58 3.45 20.56 0.78
N LEU A 59 3.18 20.78 -0.49
CA LEU A 59 2.08 21.62 -0.93
C LEU A 59 0.88 20.77 -1.29
N VAL A 60 -0.15 20.85 -0.47
CA VAL A 60 -1.46 20.23 -0.71
C VAL A 60 -2.47 21.37 -0.90
N PRO A 61 -3.22 21.42 -2.01
CA PRO A 61 -4.24 22.46 -2.20
C PRO A 61 -5.35 22.36 -1.13
N ALA A 62 -5.75 23.51 -0.58
CA ALA A 62 -6.64 23.58 0.58
C ALA A 62 -8.05 22.95 0.40
N LYS A 63 -8.49 22.74 -0.85
CA LYS A 63 -9.82 22.20 -1.16
C LYS A 63 -9.81 20.67 -1.40
N ILE A 64 -8.65 20.03 -1.34
CA ILE A 64 -8.54 18.60 -1.64
C ILE A 64 -8.89 17.79 -0.38
N ASN A 65 -9.83 16.85 -0.56
CA ASN A 65 -10.20 15.89 0.48
C ASN A 65 -9.26 14.69 0.45
N ILE A 66 -8.33 14.63 1.41
CA ILE A 66 -7.43 13.48 1.60
C ILE A 66 -8.03 12.55 2.63
N ARG A 67 -8.01 11.25 2.35
CA ARG A 67 -8.42 10.21 3.29
C ARG A 67 -7.36 9.13 3.41
N VAL A 68 -7.17 8.67 4.65
CA VAL A 68 -6.21 7.64 5.02
C VAL A 68 -6.96 6.50 5.69
N LEU A 69 -6.56 5.26 5.43
CA LEU A 69 -7.12 4.10 6.12
C LEU A 69 -6.68 4.15 7.59
N SER A 70 -7.63 4.41 8.48
CA SER A 70 -7.41 4.39 9.92
C SER A 70 -7.45 2.96 10.44
N GLN A 71 -6.52 2.61 11.34
CA GLN A 71 -6.53 1.31 12.02
C GLN A 71 -7.41 1.30 13.28
N ASN A 72 -7.96 2.46 13.69
CA ASN A 72 -8.76 2.57 14.91
C ASN A 72 -10.23 2.25 14.62
N HIS A 73 -10.63 1.00 14.84
CA HIS A 73 -11.99 0.49 14.62
C HIS A 73 -12.86 0.44 15.89
N PHE A 74 -12.33 0.76 17.07
CA PHE A 74 -13.05 0.65 18.34
C PHE A 74 -14.15 1.71 18.54
N GLN A 75 -14.18 2.77 17.74
CA GLN A 75 -15.12 3.89 17.88
C GLN A 75 -16.56 3.51 17.48
N PHE A 76 -16.78 2.43 16.73
CA PHE A 76 -18.04 2.12 16.06
C PHE A 76 -18.70 0.82 16.52
N GLU A 77 -18.30 0.25 17.66
CA GLU A 77 -18.72 -1.11 18.06
C GLU A 77 -20.22 -1.32 18.17
N ASN A 78 -20.96 -0.29 18.58
CA ASN A 78 -22.41 -0.36 18.80
C ASN A 78 -23.24 0.14 17.60
N ILE A 79 -22.60 0.51 16.51
CA ILE A 79 -23.26 1.03 15.31
C ILE A 79 -23.38 -0.09 14.28
N SER A 80 -24.46 -0.08 13.48
CA SER A 80 -24.62 -1.08 12.43
C SER A 80 -23.55 -0.91 11.33
N VAL A 81 -23.15 -2.02 10.74
CA VAL A 81 -22.08 -2.06 9.72
C VAL A 81 -22.36 -1.08 8.59
N ILE A 82 -23.60 -1.05 8.08
CA ILE A 82 -23.95 -0.15 6.97
C ILE A 82 -23.96 1.32 7.40
N GLU A 83 -24.41 1.63 8.61
CA GLU A 83 -24.35 3.00 9.14
C GLU A 83 -22.92 3.49 9.30
N VAL A 84 -21.98 2.62 9.71
CA VAL A 84 -20.55 2.99 9.77
C VAL A 84 -20.05 3.42 8.40
N VAL A 85 -20.43 2.74 7.32
CA VAL A 85 -20.05 3.14 5.96
C VAL A 85 -20.68 4.49 5.59
N LEU A 86 -21.96 4.67 5.87
CA LEU A 86 -22.68 5.92 5.61
C LEU A 86 -22.11 7.12 6.38
N LEU A 87 -21.60 6.92 7.61
CA LEU A 87 -20.90 7.94 8.38
C LEU A 87 -19.64 8.51 7.68
N GLY A 88 -19.19 7.85 6.63
CA GLY A 88 -18.17 8.40 5.72
C GLY A 88 -18.57 9.73 5.09
N LYS A 89 -19.87 9.99 4.87
CA LYS A 89 -20.43 11.27 4.42
C LYS A 89 -21.23 11.94 5.55
N PRO A 90 -20.60 12.64 6.49
CA PRO A 90 -21.29 13.19 7.67
C PRO A 90 -22.40 14.18 7.32
N ARG A 91 -22.21 14.97 6.23
CA ARG A 91 -23.20 15.96 5.77
C ARG A 91 -24.50 15.25 5.36
N LEU A 92 -24.37 14.14 4.60
CA LEU A 92 -25.51 13.30 4.20
C LEU A 92 -26.19 12.66 5.41
N CYS A 93 -25.41 11.99 6.29
CA CYS A 93 -25.97 11.34 7.48
C CYS A 93 -26.72 12.30 8.39
N ASN A 94 -26.18 13.49 8.61
CA ASN A 94 -26.84 14.50 9.43
C ASN A 94 -28.14 15.00 8.78
N ALA A 95 -28.13 15.20 7.45
CA ALA A 95 -29.31 15.60 6.72
C ALA A 95 -30.41 14.54 6.77
N ILE A 96 -30.08 13.27 6.60
CA ILE A 96 -31.05 12.15 6.70
C ILE A 96 -31.62 12.08 8.11
N ARG A 97 -30.78 12.09 9.16
CA ARG A 97 -31.23 12.04 10.55
C ARG A 97 -32.12 13.21 10.93
N GLU A 98 -31.75 14.44 10.52
CA GLU A 98 -32.54 15.63 10.79
C GLU A 98 -33.89 15.57 10.08
N LYS A 99 -33.92 15.13 8.82
CA LYS A 99 -35.15 14.89 8.04
C LYS A 99 -36.07 13.92 8.75
N ASP A 100 -35.54 12.76 9.19
CA ASP A 100 -36.34 11.72 9.86
C ASP A 100 -36.91 12.23 11.19
N ASN A 101 -36.14 12.99 11.96
CA ASN A 101 -36.59 13.62 13.19
C ASN A 101 -37.73 14.62 12.95
N ILE A 102 -37.64 15.44 11.90
CA ILE A 102 -38.68 16.39 11.52
C ILE A 102 -39.96 15.64 11.12
N LEU A 103 -39.85 14.60 10.28
CA LEU A 103 -40.98 13.80 9.85
C LEU A 103 -41.69 13.10 11.03
N GLN A 104 -40.90 12.54 11.98
CA GLN A 104 -41.44 11.91 13.19
C GLN A 104 -42.12 12.92 14.12
N SER A 105 -41.68 14.17 14.16
CA SER A 105 -42.28 15.21 15.00
C SER A 105 -43.67 15.66 14.53
N GLY A 106 -44.04 15.37 13.28
CA GLY A 106 -45.34 15.71 12.67
C GLY A 106 -45.55 17.22 12.44
N LYS A 107 -44.55 18.08 12.74
CA LYS A 107 -44.65 19.53 12.56
C LYS A 107 -44.10 19.91 11.18
N LEU A 108 -44.96 19.99 10.17
CA LEU A 108 -44.56 20.21 8.79
C LEU A 108 -44.80 21.64 8.28
N GLU A 109 -45.22 22.58 9.17
CA GLU A 109 -45.63 23.91 8.77
C GLU A 109 -44.51 24.97 8.99
N GLY A 110 -44.52 26.05 8.18
CA GLY A 110 -43.64 27.21 8.32
C GLY A 110 -42.16 26.93 8.08
N GLU A 111 -41.30 27.28 9.03
CA GLU A 111 -39.84 27.17 8.94
C GLU A 111 -39.39 25.71 8.77
N THR A 112 -40.13 24.75 9.30
CA THR A 112 -39.84 23.32 9.21
C THR A 112 -39.97 22.79 7.78
N GLY A 113 -40.95 23.29 7.02
CA GLY A 113 -41.12 22.95 5.60
C GLY A 113 -39.95 23.46 4.73
N ILE A 114 -39.50 24.70 5.02
CA ILE A 114 -38.32 25.28 4.32
C ILE A 114 -37.07 24.45 4.65
N ARG A 115 -36.90 24.07 5.91
CA ARG A 115 -35.78 23.25 6.33
C ARG A 115 -35.78 21.87 5.70
N LEU A 116 -36.92 21.22 5.54
CA LEU A 116 -37.08 19.97 4.82
C LEU A 116 -36.62 20.10 3.36
N GLY A 117 -37.00 21.18 2.68
CA GLY A 117 -36.53 21.44 1.31
C GLY A 117 -35.01 21.55 1.21
N GLN A 118 -34.36 22.25 2.15
CA GLN A 118 -32.90 22.33 2.21
C GLN A 118 -32.22 20.97 2.48
N LEU A 119 -32.83 20.15 3.34
CA LEU A 119 -32.31 18.82 3.62
C LEU A 119 -32.44 17.89 2.40
N GLU A 120 -33.55 17.98 1.66
CA GLU A 120 -33.72 17.24 0.40
C GLU A 120 -32.70 17.66 -0.66
N GLU A 121 -32.38 18.94 -0.76
CA GLU A 121 -31.32 19.43 -1.63
C GLU A 121 -29.97 18.83 -1.27
N ILE A 122 -29.59 18.81 0.02
CA ILE A 122 -28.36 18.19 0.50
C ILE A 122 -28.34 16.68 0.19
N ILE A 123 -29.45 15.99 0.43
CA ILE A 123 -29.58 14.54 0.16
C ILE A 123 -29.41 14.27 -1.33
N ALA A 124 -29.98 15.10 -2.19
CA ALA A 124 -29.85 14.97 -3.63
C ALA A 124 -28.41 15.27 -4.13
N GLU A 125 -27.77 16.34 -3.61
CA GLU A 125 -26.38 16.69 -3.94
C GLU A 125 -25.38 15.59 -3.58
N GLU A 126 -25.60 14.88 -2.46
CA GLU A 126 -24.72 13.84 -1.94
C GLU A 126 -25.08 12.43 -2.44
N ASP A 127 -25.96 12.31 -3.44
CA ASP A 127 -26.48 11.03 -3.96
C ASP A 127 -27.14 10.15 -2.88
N GLY A 128 -27.82 10.77 -1.89
CA GLY A 128 -28.33 10.10 -0.71
C GLY A 128 -29.37 9.00 -0.99
N TYR A 129 -30.12 9.09 -2.09
CA TYR A 129 -31.11 8.09 -2.47
C TYR A 129 -30.52 6.73 -2.91
N VAL A 130 -29.27 6.76 -3.39
CA VAL A 130 -28.52 5.55 -3.78
C VAL A 130 -27.38 5.22 -2.80
N ALA A 131 -27.25 5.98 -1.72
CA ALA A 131 -26.17 5.84 -0.76
C ALA A 131 -26.14 4.46 -0.08
N GLU A 132 -27.29 3.99 0.40
CA GLU A 132 -27.38 2.70 1.07
C GLU A 132 -27.14 1.51 0.12
N PRO A 133 -27.75 1.43 -1.07
CA PRO A 133 -27.41 0.45 -2.10
C PRO A 133 -25.92 0.44 -2.46
N PHE A 134 -25.31 1.61 -2.64
CA PHE A 134 -23.89 1.73 -2.97
C PHE A 134 -22.99 1.28 -1.81
N ALA A 135 -23.31 1.67 -0.57
CA ALA A 135 -22.61 1.17 0.61
C ALA A 135 -22.68 -0.37 0.72
N ALA A 136 -23.88 -0.96 0.48
CA ALA A 136 -24.08 -2.40 0.49
C ALA A 136 -23.32 -3.13 -0.64
N GLU A 137 -23.17 -2.51 -1.81
CA GLU A 137 -22.38 -3.03 -2.91
C GLU A 137 -20.89 -3.10 -2.53
N ILE A 138 -20.34 -2.02 -1.98
CA ILE A 138 -18.94 -1.97 -1.52
C ILE A 138 -18.69 -3.00 -0.43
N LEU A 139 -19.56 -3.10 0.59
CA LEU A 139 -19.48 -4.10 1.65
C LEU A 139 -19.46 -5.53 1.11
N SER A 140 -20.38 -5.83 0.21
CA SER A 140 -20.45 -7.16 -0.43
C SER A 140 -19.21 -7.47 -1.26
N GLY A 141 -18.69 -6.48 -1.99
CA GLY A 141 -17.46 -6.61 -2.76
C GLY A 141 -16.22 -6.87 -1.90
N LEU A 142 -16.18 -6.30 -0.70
CA LEU A 142 -15.13 -6.57 0.30
C LEU A 142 -15.38 -7.85 1.11
N GLY A 143 -16.33 -8.69 0.69
CA GLY A 143 -16.60 -10.01 1.28
C GLY A 143 -17.36 -9.96 2.60
N ILE A 144 -18.16 -8.90 2.85
CA ILE A 144 -19.06 -8.82 4.00
C ILE A 144 -20.46 -9.19 3.55
N ASP A 145 -20.94 -10.35 4.03
CA ASP A 145 -22.26 -10.86 3.66
C ASP A 145 -23.38 -9.94 4.12
N LYS A 146 -24.46 -9.86 3.32
CA LYS A 146 -25.62 -9.00 3.56
C LYS A 146 -26.26 -9.19 4.94
N GLN A 147 -26.21 -10.40 5.50
CA GLN A 147 -26.72 -10.70 6.84
C GLN A 147 -26.03 -9.89 7.96
N TYR A 148 -24.81 -9.43 7.75
CA TYR A 148 -24.05 -8.62 8.72
C TYR A 148 -24.25 -7.12 8.54
N HIS A 149 -24.83 -6.64 7.42
CA HIS A 149 -24.91 -5.21 7.11
C HIS A 149 -25.73 -4.43 8.16
N THR A 150 -26.81 -5.02 8.66
CA THR A 150 -27.69 -4.41 9.69
C THR A 150 -27.26 -4.73 11.11
N GLY A 151 -26.32 -5.66 11.29
CA GLY A 151 -25.79 -6.04 12.59
C GLY A 151 -24.76 -5.04 13.13
N PRO A 152 -24.47 -5.07 14.44
CA PRO A 152 -23.48 -4.18 15.05
C PRO A 152 -22.05 -4.57 14.64
N MET A 153 -21.16 -3.57 14.57
CA MET A 153 -19.73 -3.78 14.30
C MET A 153 -19.05 -4.75 15.27
N SER A 154 -19.51 -4.79 16.54
CA SER A 154 -18.98 -5.69 17.57
C SER A 154 -19.11 -7.18 17.23
N ALA A 155 -20.08 -7.55 16.38
CA ALA A 155 -20.27 -8.93 15.92
C ALA A 155 -19.21 -9.40 14.90
N LEU A 156 -18.41 -8.48 14.36
CA LEU A 156 -17.40 -8.76 13.35
C LEU A 156 -16.02 -8.99 13.99
N SER A 157 -15.22 -9.88 13.39
CA SER A 157 -13.81 -10.02 13.75
C SER A 157 -12.99 -8.77 13.35
N GLY A 158 -11.80 -8.59 13.94
CA GLY A 158 -10.93 -7.44 13.66
C GLY A 158 -10.64 -7.22 12.16
N GLY A 159 -10.38 -8.30 11.42
CA GLY A 159 -10.16 -8.22 9.98
C GLY A 159 -11.38 -7.73 9.20
N TYR A 160 -12.59 -8.19 9.58
CA TYR A 160 -13.84 -7.70 8.97
C TYR A 160 -14.12 -6.23 9.34
N LYS A 161 -13.83 -5.81 10.58
CA LYS A 161 -13.94 -4.40 10.98
C LYS A 161 -13.07 -3.50 10.12
N LEU A 162 -11.83 -3.90 9.80
CA LEU A 162 -10.96 -3.16 8.88
C LEU A 162 -11.53 -3.08 7.46
N ARG A 163 -12.18 -4.14 6.97
CA ARG A 163 -12.88 -4.11 5.68
C ARG A 163 -14.03 -3.11 5.67
N VAL A 164 -14.79 -2.99 6.77
CA VAL A 164 -15.85 -1.97 6.91
C VAL A 164 -15.26 -0.55 6.88
N LEU A 165 -14.13 -0.30 7.54
CA LEU A 165 -13.46 1.00 7.48
C LEU A 165 -12.92 1.30 6.06
N LEU A 166 -12.42 0.30 5.36
CA LEU A 166 -12.05 0.44 3.95
C LEU A 166 -13.30 0.77 3.10
N ALA A 167 -14.43 0.08 3.33
CA ALA A 167 -15.69 0.39 2.67
C ALA A 167 -16.13 1.84 2.92
N GLN A 168 -16.02 2.33 4.16
CA GLN A 168 -16.32 3.70 4.54
C GLN A 168 -15.48 4.70 3.75
N LEU A 169 -14.18 4.43 3.58
CA LEU A 169 -13.28 5.28 2.79
C LEU A 169 -13.63 5.31 1.30
N LEU A 170 -13.92 4.14 0.73
CA LEU A 170 -14.29 4.03 -0.69
C LEU A 170 -15.64 4.72 -0.96
N PHE A 171 -16.58 4.61 -0.02
CA PHE A 171 -17.89 5.28 -0.09
C PHE A 171 -17.78 6.80 -0.11
N GLN A 172 -16.77 7.38 0.57
CA GLN A 172 -16.54 8.82 0.58
C GLN A 172 -16.11 9.39 -0.78
N GLN A 173 -15.54 8.56 -1.66
CA GLN A 173 -14.98 8.97 -2.95
C GLN A 173 -14.06 10.20 -2.82
N PRO A 174 -12.98 10.13 -2.02
CA PRO A 174 -12.11 11.27 -1.77
C PRO A 174 -11.32 11.66 -3.02
N ASP A 175 -10.83 12.92 -3.06
CA ASP A 175 -9.94 13.39 -4.12
C ASP A 175 -8.59 12.67 -4.10
N VAL A 176 -8.11 12.33 -2.88
CA VAL A 176 -6.87 11.59 -2.65
C VAL A 176 -7.10 10.50 -1.63
N LEU A 177 -6.82 9.27 -2.03
CA LEU A 177 -6.93 8.08 -1.19
C LEU A 177 -5.55 7.52 -0.88
N LEU A 178 -5.24 7.40 0.41
CA LEU A 178 -3.98 6.86 0.93
C LEU A 178 -4.24 5.51 1.59
N LEU A 179 -3.69 4.44 1.04
CA LEU A 179 -3.86 3.08 1.54
C LEU A 179 -2.51 2.47 1.94
N ASP A 180 -2.40 2.02 3.18
CA ASP A 180 -1.25 1.28 3.69
C ASP A 180 -1.63 -0.19 3.86
N GLU A 181 -1.08 -1.07 3.02
CA GLU A 181 -1.30 -2.52 3.00
C GLU A 181 -2.79 -2.95 3.03
N PRO A 182 -3.63 -2.45 2.10
CA PRO A 182 -5.06 -2.73 2.14
C PRO A 182 -5.41 -4.21 1.88
N THR A 183 -4.49 -4.98 1.32
CA THR A 183 -4.68 -6.39 0.95
C THR A 183 -4.50 -7.36 2.11
N ASN A 184 -3.86 -6.96 3.22
CA ASN A 184 -3.48 -7.87 4.31
C ASN A 184 -4.63 -8.63 4.97
N HIS A 185 -5.85 -8.10 4.96
CA HIS A 185 -7.02 -8.72 5.60
C HIS A 185 -8.10 -9.14 4.60
N LEU A 186 -7.78 -9.11 3.31
CA LEU A 186 -8.69 -9.48 2.24
C LEU A 186 -8.39 -10.91 1.74
N ASP A 187 -9.44 -11.60 1.33
CA ASP A 187 -9.31 -12.83 0.55
C ASP A 187 -9.13 -12.51 -0.95
N ILE A 188 -8.77 -13.51 -1.73
CA ILE A 188 -8.51 -13.37 -3.16
C ILE A 188 -9.68 -12.73 -3.93
N ILE A 189 -10.92 -13.04 -3.54
CA ILE A 189 -12.12 -12.51 -4.22
C ILE A 189 -12.26 -11.03 -3.92
N SER A 190 -12.12 -10.64 -2.65
CA SER A 190 -12.16 -9.24 -2.20
C SER A 190 -11.01 -8.41 -2.76
N ILE A 191 -9.80 -8.99 -2.88
CA ILE A 191 -8.65 -8.33 -3.54
C ILE A 191 -8.99 -8.03 -4.99
N ARG A 192 -9.49 -9.00 -5.76
CA ARG A 192 -9.87 -8.79 -7.17
C ARG A 192 -10.98 -7.75 -7.35
N TRP A 193 -11.94 -7.74 -6.43
CA TRP A 193 -12.97 -6.72 -6.44
C TRP A 193 -12.36 -5.33 -6.19
N LEU A 194 -11.47 -5.20 -5.20
CA LEU A 194 -10.78 -3.95 -4.88
C LEU A 194 -9.91 -3.46 -6.05
N GLU A 195 -9.17 -4.37 -6.71
CA GLU A 195 -8.41 -4.08 -7.93
C GLU A 195 -9.30 -3.45 -9.00
N ASN A 196 -10.42 -4.10 -9.30
CA ASN A 196 -11.37 -3.61 -10.30
C ASN A 196 -11.97 -2.25 -9.89
N TYR A 197 -12.34 -2.08 -8.63
CA TYR A 197 -12.89 -0.81 -8.15
C TYR A 197 -11.87 0.33 -8.29
N LEU A 198 -10.65 0.13 -7.79
CA LEU A 198 -9.60 1.16 -7.82
C LEU A 198 -9.09 1.47 -9.23
N SER A 199 -9.10 0.49 -10.14
CA SER A 199 -8.62 0.68 -11.51
C SER A 199 -9.67 1.33 -12.43
N SER A 200 -10.96 1.03 -12.25
CA SER A 200 -12.02 1.40 -13.20
C SER A 200 -13.02 2.42 -12.65
N GLN A 201 -13.35 2.38 -11.36
CA GLN A 201 -14.42 3.20 -10.79
C GLN A 201 -13.88 4.40 -9.99
N PHE A 202 -12.77 4.24 -9.29
CA PHE A 202 -12.18 5.33 -8.50
C PHE A 202 -11.52 6.36 -9.41
N LYS A 203 -11.98 7.62 -9.33
CA LYS A 203 -11.51 8.73 -10.17
C LYS A 203 -10.47 9.63 -9.49
N GLY A 204 -10.33 9.52 -8.19
CA GLY A 204 -9.37 10.30 -7.40
C GLY A 204 -7.92 9.85 -7.61
N THR A 205 -7.01 10.56 -6.96
CA THR A 205 -5.60 10.17 -6.90
C THR A 205 -5.43 9.09 -5.84
N LEU A 206 -4.79 7.98 -6.20
CA LEU A 206 -4.50 6.89 -5.28
C LEU A 206 -3.00 6.83 -4.98
N LEU A 207 -2.66 6.73 -3.70
CA LEU A 207 -1.33 6.33 -3.24
C LEU A 207 -1.49 5.06 -2.41
N VAL A 208 -0.90 3.97 -2.85
CA VAL A 208 -1.04 2.68 -2.18
C VAL A 208 0.31 2.04 -1.91
N ILE A 209 0.51 1.60 -0.69
CA ILE A 209 1.59 0.71 -0.29
C ILE A 209 1.04 -0.70 -0.31
N SER A 210 1.69 -1.62 -1.01
CA SER A 210 1.37 -3.05 -0.94
C SER A 210 2.60 -3.91 -1.18
N HIS A 211 2.63 -5.07 -0.53
CA HIS A 211 3.59 -6.13 -0.80
C HIS A 211 3.09 -7.10 -1.88
N ASP A 212 1.83 -7.02 -2.26
CA ASP A 212 1.26 -7.80 -3.35
C ASP A 212 1.61 -7.19 -4.71
N ARG A 213 2.49 -7.88 -5.44
CA ARG A 213 2.98 -7.44 -6.76
C ARG A 213 1.89 -7.46 -7.81
N ASN A 214 0.99 -8.44 -7.76
CA ASN A 214 -0.10 -8.57 -8.72
C ASN A 214 -1.09 -7.42 -8.53
N PHE A 215 -1.46 -7.12 -7.28
CA PHE A 215 -2.28 -5.97 -6.94
C PHE A 215 -1.68 -4.65 -7.46
N LEU A 216 -0.39 -4.41 -7.20
CA LEU A 216 0.28 -3.21 -7.70
C LEU A 216 0.33 -3.15 -9.23
N ASN A 217 0.49 -4.29 -9.90
CA ASN A 217 0.54 -4.37 -11.36
C ASN A 217 -0.79 -3.99 -12.01
N GLU A 218 -1.90 -4.41 -11.42
CA GLU A 218 -3.27 -4.14 -11.91
C GLU A 218 -3.75 -2.72 -11.57
N VAL A 219 -3.39 -2.22 -10.39
CA VAL A 219 -3.94 -0.95 -9.89
C VAL A 219 -3.07 0.25 -10.24
N ALA A 220 -1.74 0.15 -10.10
CA ALA A 220 -0.86 1.30 -10.22
C ALA A 220 -0.58 1.67 -11.69
N SER A 221 -0.66 2.98 -11.99
CA SER A 221 -0.21 3.55 -13.26
C SER A 221 1.19 4.15 -13.19
N ASN A 222 1.69 4.37 -11.98
CA ASN A 222 3.01 4.90 -11.68
C ASN A 222 3.54 4.24 -10.41
N ILE A 223 4.86 4.06 -10.33
CA ILE A 223 5.51 3.49 -9.14
C ILE A 223 6.46 4.51 -8.53
N VAL A 224 6.35 4.72 -7.22
CA VAL A 224 7.30 5.50 -6.42
C VAL A 224 8.19 4.52 -5.68
N ASP A 225 9.46 4.45 -6.06
CA ASP A 225 10.47 3.61 -5.40
C ASP A 225 11.21 4.41 -4.32
N ILE A 226 11.21 3.89 -3.10
CA ILE A 226 11.99 4.43 -1.99
C ILE A 226 13.23 3.56 -1.84
N ASP A 227 14.34 4.01 -2.41
CA ASP A 227 15.62 3.32 -2.36
C ASP A 227 16.78 4.33 -2.38
N TYR A 228 17.94 3.95 -1.88
CA TYR A 228 19.11 4.82 -1.81
C TYR A 228 18.86 6.16 -1.07
N GLU A 229 17.91 6.18 -0.11
CA GLU A 229 17.47 7.40 0.60
C GLU A 229 16.88 8.48 -0.34
N GLU A 230 16.32 8.07 -1.46
CA GLU A 230 15.68 8.93 -2.45
C GLU A 230 14.29 8.40 -2.83
N LEU A 231 13.43 9.32 -3.25
CA LEU A 231 12.14 9.01 -3.86
C LEU A 231 12.28 9.12 -5.38
N ARG A 232 12.05 8.03 -6.10
CA ARG A 232 12.09 8.02 -7.57
C ARG A 232 10.76 7.60 -8.15
N LEU A 233 10.27 8.40 -9.11
CA LEU A 233 9.04 8.11 -9.83
C LEU A 233 9.36 7.35 -11.12
N TYR A 234 8.65 6.25 -11.32
CA TYR A 234 8.65 5.48 -12.56
C TYR A 234 7.24 5.49 -13.16
N SER A 235 7.13 5.78 -14.45
CA SER A 235 5.87 5.68 -15.18
C SER A 235 5.63 4.23 -15.59
N GLY A 236 4.37 3.80 -15.51
CA GLY A 236 3.98 2.44 -15.84
C GLY A 236 3.61 1.60 -14.62
N ASN A 237 3.26 0.34 -14.87
CA ASN A 237 2.89 -0.63 -13.86
C ASN A 237 4.12 -1.23 -13.14
N TYR A 238 3.88 -2.16 -12.23
CA TYR A 238 4.95 -2.76 -11.43
C TYR A 238 5.96 -3.57 -12.27
N GLU A 239 5.54 -4.24 -13.33
CA GLU A 239 6.44 -5.00 -14.22
C GLU A 239 7.36 -4.06 -14.99
N GLN A 240 6.83 -3.00 -15.60
CA GLN A 240 7.60 -1.98 -16.31
C GLN A 240 8.61 -1.26 -15.40
N PHE A 241 8.22 -1.02 -14.14
CA PHE A 241 9.13 -0.51 -13.12
C PHE A 241 10.31 -1.46 -12.89
N LEU A 242 10.04 -2.78 -12.73
CA LEU A 242 11.11 -3.77 -12.51
C LEU A 242 12.09 -3.82 -13.69
N GLU A 243 11.59 -3.83 -14.92
CA GLU A 243 12.43 -3.80 -16.13
C GLU A 243 13.32 -2.56 -16.17
N SER A 244 12.71 -1.38 -15.92
CA SER A 244 13.42 -0.10 -15.89
C SER A 244 14.49 -0.05 -14.80
N LYS A 245 14.19 -0.62 -13.61
CA LYS A 245 15.14 -0.69 -12.50
C LYS A 245 16.32 -1.61 -12.81
N ILE A 246 16.07 -2.81 -13.35
CA ILE A 246 17.11 -3.75 -13.75
C ILE A 246 18.04 -3.12 -14.81
N LEU A 247 17.46 -2.43 -15.77
CA LEU A 247 18.23 -1.73 -16.80
C LEU A 247 19.14 -0.65 -16.18
N ALA A 248 18.59 0.19 -15.31
CA ALA A 248 19.34 1.25 -14.62
C ALA A 248 20.47 0.68 -13.73
N GLU A 249 20.21 -0.40 -12.98
CA GLU A 249 21.22 -1.08 -12.17
C GLU A 249 22.33 -1.68 -13.03
N THR A 250 21.97 -2.30 -14.15
CA THR A 250 22.95 -2.87 -15.11
C THR A 250 23.83 -1.80 -15.72
N GLN A 251 23.26 -0.64 -16.05
CA GLN A 251 24.03 0.51 -16.56
C GLN A 251 24.98 1.03 -15.50
N LYS A 252 24.51 1.21 -14.26
CA LYS A 252 25.33 1.67 -13.14
C LYS A 252 26.51 0.73 -12.85
N LEU A 253 26.27 -0.58 -12.90
CA LEU A 253 27.34 -1.58 -12.74
C LEU A 253 28.41 -1.45 -13.86
N LYS A 254 28.01 -1.31 -15.12
CA LYS A 254 28.92 -1.11 -16.26
C LYS A 254 29.73 0.19 -16.14
N GLU A 255 29.10 1.25 -15.64
CA GLU A 255 29.78 2.53 -15.37
C GLU A 255 30.84 2.37 -14.28
N LEU A 256 30.50 1.68 -13.17
CA LEU A 256 31.44 1.37 -12.09
C LEU A 256 32.61 0.49 -12.57
N GLU A 257 32.33 -0.56 -13.34
CA GLU A 257 33.39 -1.39 -13.92
C GLU A 257 34.31 -0.59 -14.83
N THR A 258 33.74 0.28 -15.68
CA THR A 258 34.50 1.14 -16.58
C THR A 258 35.34 2.16 -15.81
N PHE A 259 34.78 2.73 -14.75
CA PHE A 259 35.48 3.64 -13.84
C PHE A 259 36.65 2.91 -13.15
N ASN A 260 36.39 1.74 -12.54
CA ASN A 260 37.44 0.96 -11.86
C ASN A 260 38.54 0.55 -12.80
N ARG A 261 38.22 0.13 -14.04
CA ARG A 261 39.22 -0.19 -15.07
C ARG A 261 40.08 1.02 -15.44
N LYS A 262 39.48 2.19 -15.72
CA LYS A 262 40.19 3.42 -16.02
C LYS A 262 41.09 3.86 -14.86
N THR A 263 40.62 3.78 -13.64
CA THR A 263 41.37 4.11 -12.42
C THR A 263 42.57 3.19 -12.26
N ALA A 264 42.37 1.87 -12.42
CA ALA A 264 43.44 0.87 -12.36
C ALA A 264 44.50 1.09 -13.45
N GLU A 265 44.09 1.39 -14.69
CA GLU A 265 45.03 1.69 -15.80
C GLU A 265 45.83 2.96 -15.50
N MET A 266 45.20 4.02 -14.98
CA MET A 266 45.90 5.26 -14.60
C MET A 266 46.87 5.01 -13.45
N GLN A 267 46.48 4.27 -12.44
CA GLN A 267 47.31 3.92 -11.30
C GLN A 267 48.55 3.11 -11.76
N ALA A 268 48.35 2.09 -12.57
CA ALA A 268 49.41 1.26 -13.12
C ALA A 268 50.40 2.10 -13.96
N PHE A 269 49.89 3.09 -14.71
CA PHE A 269 50.76 4.03 -15.44
C PHE A 269 51.57 4.92 -14.49
N ILE A 270 50.97 5.48 -13.46
CA ILE A 270 51.61 6.30 -12.44
C ILE A 270 52.75 5.50 -11.77
N ASP A 271 52.48 4.27 -11.32
CA ASP A 271 53.44 3.41 -10.63
C ASP A 271 54.64 3.06 -11.52
N ARG A 272 54.36 2.77 -12.82
CA ARG A 272 55.42 2.45 -13.80
C ARG A 272 56.34 3.60 -14.12
N PHE A 273 55.81 4.84 -14.13
CA PHE A 273 56.55 6.01 -14.64
C PHE A 273 56.91 7.05 -13.59
N ARG A 274 56.49 6.86 -12.30
CA ARG A 274 56.78 7.78 -11.18
C ARG A 274 58.29 8.05 -11.00
N ALA A 275 59.13 7.04 -11.24
CA ALA A 275 60.60 7.12 -11.05
C ALA A 275 61.35 7.56 -12.29
N LYS A 276 60.73 7.73 -13.48
CA LYS A 276 61.41 8.11 -14.72
C LYS A 276 61.30 9.62 -14.99
N ALA A 277 62.40 10.35 -14.93
CA ALA A 277 62.46 11.80 -15.07
C ALA A 277 61.81 12.32 -16.37
N THR A 278 61.92 11.59 -17.49
CA THR A 278 61.36 11.96 -18.80
C THR A 278 59.84 11.89 -18.88
N LYS A 279 59.18 11.10 -18.00
CA LYS A 279 57.73 10.94 -17.96
C LYS A 279 57.08 11.40 -16.65
N ALA A 280 57.89 11.96 -15.73
CA ALA A 280 57.38 12.42 -14.43
C ALA A 280 56.28 13.48 -14.57
N ARG A 281 56.38 14.40 -15.53
CA ARG A 281 55.36 15.42 -15.80
C ARG A 281 54.04 14.82 -16.28
N GLN A 282 54.08 13.74 -17.08
CA GLN A 282 52.88 13.02 -17.53
C GLN A 282 52.24 12.20 -16.38
N ALA A 283 53.07 11.59 -15.52
CA ALA A 283 52.58 10.89 -14.32
C ALA A 283 51.92 11.87 -13.36
N GLN A 284 52.49 13.05 -13.09
CA GLN A 284 51.86 14.09 -12.26
C GLN A 284 50.54 14.60 -12.85
N SER A 285 50.44 14.76 -14.18
CA SER A 285 49.19 15.14 -14.83
C SER A 285 48.08 14.10 -14.61
N ARG A 286 48.47 12.81 -14.66
CA ARG A 286 47.48 11.72 -14.41
C ARG A 286 47.12 11.58 -12.95
N VAL A 287 47.99 11.86 -12.00
CA VAL A 287 47.64 11.97 -10.58
C VAL A 287 46.58 13.05 -10.38
N LYS A 288 46.80 14.26 -10.95
CA LYS A 288 45.79 15.32 -10.87
C LYS A 288 44.47 15.00 -11.57
N GLN A 289 44.47 14.15 -12.59
CA GLN A 289 43.25 13.65 -13.21
C GLN A 289 42.54 12.64 -12.31
N LEU A 290 43.30 11.74 -11.68
CA LEU A 290 42.76 10.73 -10.75
C LEU A 290 42.15 11.40 -9.51
N ASP A 291 42.80 12.44 -8.96
CA ASP A 291 42.26 13.22 -7.83
C ASP A 291 41.00 14.02 -8.15
N LYS A 292 40.77 14.31 -9.45
CA LYS A 292 39.55 14.99 -9.93
C LYS A 292 38.45 14.04 -10.38
N MET A 293 38.74 12.76 -10.47
CA MET A 293 37.71 11.76 -10.80
C MET A 293 36.83 11.52 -9.58
N GLU A 294 35.62 12.03 -9.66
CA GLU A 294 34.59 11.73 -8.67
C GLU A 294 34.21 10.25 -8.77
N VAL A 295 34.33 9.55 -7.66
CA VAL A 295 33.83 8.17 -7.55
C VAL A 295 32.34 8.22 -7.75
N PRO A 296 31.74 7.46 -8.70
CA PRO A 296 30.29 7.38 -8.81
C PRO A 296 29.72 7.02 -7.43
N GLU A 297 28.90 7.91 -6.87
CA GLU A 297 28.37 7.74 -5.51
C GLU A 297 27.64 6.40 -5.38
N GLY A 298 28.25 5.50 -4.64
CA GLY A 298 27.72 4.20 -4.33
C GLY A 298 26.87 4.23 -3.05
N LYS A 299 25.77 5.04 -2.98
CA LYS A 299 24.78 4.80 -1.94
C LYS A 299 24.36 3.33 -2.02
N ARG A 300 24.33 2.65 -0.88
CA ARG A 300 23.95 1.22 -0.84
C ARG A 300 22.43 1.11 -0.92
N SER A 301 21.94 0.19 -1.78
CA SER A 301 20.53 -0.13 -1.80
C SER A 301 20.05 -0.61 -0.43
N SER A 302 18.89 -0.15 -0.01
CA SER A 302 18.22 -0.64 1.21
C SER A 302 17.70 -2.07 1.06
N ARG A 303 17.68 -2.63 -0.16
CA ARG A 303 17.21 -3.99 -0.47
C ARG A 303 18.31 -5.02 -0.27
N ILE A 304 18.40 -5.54 0.95
CA ILE A 304 19.29 -6.65 1.29
C ILE A 304 18.44 -7.92 1.29
N SER A 305 18.74 -8.85 0.39
CA SER A 305 18.08 -10.16 0.38
C SER A 305 18.68 -11.03 1.48
N PRO A 306 17.91 -11.47 2.49
CA PRO A 306 18.42 -12.44 3.46
C PRO A 306 18.69 -13.77 2.77
N SER A 307 19.82 -14.39 3.08
CA SER A 307 20.16 -15.74 2.61
C SER A 307 19.78 -16.73 3.70
N PHE A 308 18.84 -17.61 3.41
CA PHE A 308 18.45 -18.70 4.30
C PHE A 308 18.99 -20.02 3.72
N CYS A 309 19.72 -20.78 4.53
CA CYS A 309 20.13 -22.13 4.20
C CYS A 309 19.46 -23.08 5.20
N PHE A 310 18.60 -23.94 4.71
CA PHE A 310 17.98 -24.98 5.52
C PHE A 310 18.74 -26.29 5.28
N GLU A 311 19.46 -26.75 6.30
CA GLU A 311 20.09 -28.06 6.26
C GLU A 311 19.07 -29.14 6.63
N GLN A 312 18.91 -30.11 5.75
CA GLN A 312 18.00 -31.21 5.97
C GLN A 312 18.66 -32.26 6.89
N SER A 313 18.23 -32.33 8.14
CA SER A 313 18.76 -33.30 9.12
C SER A 313 18.39 -34.74 8.78
N ARG A 314 17.27 -34.98 8.09
CA ARG A 314 16.80 -36.30 7.67
C ARG A 314 16.04 -36.24 6.35
N HIS A 315 16.33 -37.14 5.42
CA HIS A 315 15.59 -37.22 4.18
C HIS A 315 14.17 -37.72 4.43
N SER A 316 13.16 -36.99 3.93
CA SER A 316 11.77 -37.46 3.94
C SER A 316 11.58 -38.65 2.97
N GLY A 317 10.61 -39.52 3.25
CA GLY A 317 10.16 -40.55 2.34
C GLY A 317 9.60 -40.01 1.02
N ARG A 318 9.21 -40.90 0.10
CA ARG A 318 8.58 -40.49 -1.16
C ARG A 318 7.25 -39.74 -0.91
N THR A 319 6.41 -40.30 -0.04
CA THR A 319 5.18 -39.69 0.44
C THR A 319 5.48 -38.97 1.75
N VAL A 320 5.21 -37.66 1.81
CA VAL A 320 5.50 -36.80 2.96
C VAL A 320 4.29 -36.69 3.87
N LEU A 321 3.10 -36.62 3.29
CA LEU A 321 1.83 -36.47 4.01
C LEU A 321 0.73 -37.18 3.24
N THR A 322 -0.05 -38.02 3.98
CA THR A 322 -1.28 -38.62 3.48
C THR A 322 -2.42 -38.22 4.40
N VAL A 323 -3.43 -37.63 3.83
CA VAL A 323 -4.64 -37.21 4.53
C VAL A 323 -5.82 -38.03 3.99
N ASN A 324 -6.53 -38.71 4.87
CA ASN A 324 -7.68 -39.56 4.50
C ASN A 324 -8.93 -39.08 5.23
N ASN A 325 -9.97 -38.74 4.48
CA ASN A 325 -11.32 -38.41 4.98
C ASN A 325 -11.30 -37.35 6.10
N LEU A 326 -10.44 -36.31 5.97
CA LEU A 326 -10.36 -35.26 6.95
C LEU A 326 -11.66 -34.46 7.01
N CYS A 327 -12.27 -34.42 8.20
CA CYS A 327 -13.46 -33.63 8.48
C CYS A 327 -13.16 -32.72 9.67
N LYS A 328 -13.58 -31.45 9.57
CA LYS A 328 -13.48 -30.48 10.68
C LYS A 328 -14.70 -29.60 10.73
N SER A 329 -15.30 -29.48 11.90
CA SER A 329 -16.41 -28.57 12.17
C SER A 329 -16.11 -27.72 13.40
N PHE A 330 -16.58 -26.48 13.38
CA PHE A 330 -16.55 -25.56 14.52
C PHE A 330 -18.01 -25.21 14.87
N ALA A 331 -18.44 -25.56 16.07
CA ALA A 331 -19.83 -25.51 16.47
C ALA A 331 -20.75 -26.16 15.41
N GLU A 332 -21.68 -25.43 14.83
CA GLU A 332 -22.61 -25.94 13.80
C GLU A 332 -22.06 -25.82 12.36
N LYS A 333 -20.93 -25.14 12.15
CA LYS A 333 -20.37 -24.89 10.81
C LYS A 333 -19.35 -25.97 10.46
N THR A 334 -19.66 -26.80 9.47
CA THR A 334 -18.68 -27.74 8.88
C THR A 334 -17.75 -26.98 7.93
N VAL A 335 -16.44 -26.98 8.20
CA VAL A 335 -15.41 -26.28 7.42
C VAL A 335 -14.74 -27.21 6.42
N LEU A 336 -14.38 -28.42 6.83
CA LEU A 336 -13.77 -29.45 5.98
C LEU A 336 -14.66 -30.68 5.98
N LYS A 337 -14.92 -31.24 4.81
CA LYS A 337 -15.75 -32.43 4.65
C LYS A 337 -15.09 -33.42 3.70
N ASN A 338 -14.70 -34.60 4.22
CA ASN A 338 -14.14 -35.72 3.46
C ASN A 338 -12.97 -35.35 2.55
N ILE A 339 -12.01 -34.55 3.04
CA ILE A 339 -10.84 -34.16 2.27
C ILE A 339 -9.81 -35.29 2.32
N SER A 340 -9.40 -35.77 1.16
CA SER A 340 -8.35 -36.78 1.02
C SER A 340 -7.35 -36.33 -0.05
N PHE A 341 -6.06 -36.33 0.29
CA PHE A 341 -4.98 -36.03 -0.64
C PHE A 341 -3.67 -36.61 -0.15
N GLU A 342 -2.71 -36.71 -1.04
CA GLU A 342 -1.36 -37.17 -0.77
C GLU A 342 -0.37 -36.15 -1.29
N ILE A 343 0.66 -35.80 -0.49
CA ILE A 343 1.75 -34.90 -0.89
C ILE A 343 3.03 -35.70 -1.01
N GLN A 344 3.64 -35.65 -2.17
CA GLN A 344 4.92 -36.28 -2.46
C GLN A 344 6.08 -35.31 -2.19
N ARG A 345 7.26 -35.89 -2.03
CA ARG A 345 8.48 -35.12 -1.82
C ARG A 345 8.77 -34.19 -3.00
N GLY A 346 8.96 -32.89 -2.70
CA GLY A 346 9.26 -31.87 -3.72
C GLY A 346 8.03 -31.20 -4.31
N GLU A 347 6.81 -31.64 -4.00
CA GLU A 347 5.59 -30.96 -4.40
C GLU A 347 5.40 -29.67 -3.62
N LYS A 348 4.86 -28.66 -4.28
CA LYS A 348 4.45 -27.39 -3.71
C LYS A 348 2.93 -27.31 -3.75
N VAL A 349 2.31 -27.29 -2.60
CA VAL A 349 0.84 -27.26 -2.47
C VAL A 349 0.41 -25.90 -1.95
N ALA A 350 -0.52 -25.23 -2.64
CA ALA A 350 -1.16 -24.00 -2.18
C ALA A 350 -2.54 -24.32 -1.61
N ILE A 351 -2.84 -23.77 -0.44
CA ILE A 351 -4.17 -23.86 0.19
C ILE A 351 -4.85 -22.52 -0.02
N ILE A 352 -6.00 -22.53 -0.70
CA ILE A 352 -6.74 -21.32 -1.06
C ILE A 352 -8.17 -21.46 -0.53
N GLY A 353 -8.70 -20.41 0.06
CA GLY A 353 -10.09 -20.35 0.54
C GLY A 353 -10.48 -18.97 1.03
N PRO A 354 -11.79 -18.72 1.28
CA PRO A 354 -12.24 -17.48 1.90
C PRO A 354 -11.65 -17.33 3.30
N ASN A 355 -11.41 -16.08 3.72
CA ASN A 355 -10.90 -15.81 5.06
C ASN A 355 -11.85 -16.36 6.14
N GLY A 356 -11.27 -16.97 7.18
CA GLY A 356 -12.02 -17.59 8.28
C GLY A 356 -12.51 -19.01 8.02
N CYS A 357 -12.24 -19.62 6.86
CA CYS A 357 -12.60 -21.03 6.62
C CYS A 357 -11.52 -22.03 7.04
N LEU A 358 -10.25 -21.65 7.10
CA LEU A 358 -9.12 -22.55 7.39
C LEU A 358 -8.02 -21.97 8.28
N LEU A 359 -7.92 -20.66 8.44
CA LEU A 359 -6.74 -20.01 9.01
C LEU A 359 -6.83 -19.72 10.52
N TYR A 360 -7.92 -20.08 11.18
CA TYR A 360 -8.05 -19.89 12.65
C TYR A 360 -7.18 -20.84 13.50
N THR A 361 -6.44 -21.73 12.87
CA THR A 361 -5.59 -22.69 13.60
C THR A 361 -4.12 -22.27 13.72
N SER A 362 -3.69 -21.17 13.08
CA SER A 362 -2.32 -20.69 13.23
C SER A 362 -2.12 -19.84 14.50
N ASP A 363 -3.16 -19.11 14.95
CA ASP A 363 -3.07 -18.30 16.16
C ASP A 363 -3.19 -19.10 17.47
N ALA A 364 -3.70 -20.34 17.40
CA ALA A 364 -3.82 -21.22 18.55
C ALA A 364 -2.55 -22.06 18.82
N ALA A 365 -1.48 -21.89 18.07
CA ALA A 365 -0.21 -22.58 18.26
C ALA A 365 0.84 -21.72 19.00
N ASP A 366 0.52 -20.47 19.31
CA ASP A 366 1.39 -19.52 20.02
C ASP A 366 0.97 -19.27 21.50
N GLU A 367 0.03 -20.10 22.06
CA GLU A 367 -0.26 -20.16 23.49
C GLU A 367 0.33 -21.42 24.15
#